data_75effb38c559e86011c4ad7699aef357
#
_entry.id   75effb38c559e86011c4ad7699aef357
#
_cell.length_a   1.000
_cell.length_b   1.000
_cell.length_c   1.000
_cell.angle_alpha   90.00
_cell.angle_beta   90.00
_cell.angle_gamma   90.00
#
_symmetry.space_group_name_H-M   'P 1'
#
loop_
_entity.id
_entity.type
_entity.pdbx_description
1 polymer ?
#
loop_
_entity_poly.entity_id
_entity_poly.type
_entity_poly.pdbx_seq_one_letter_code
_entity_poly.pdbx_strand_id
1 'polypeptide(L)'
;MICSVHTMAVNGIQGSVVRCECYISNGLPGFDIVGLPDAAVKEARERVRAAAKNSGMSFPTSRITVNLAPASMKKTGTHFDLPILLGVLSACGAVRRPSSKCAFLGELSLDGEIRPVTGVLSMAIAAKCYGIETIYVPAENAAEATLARGPAIIPVRSVKELAACLNGESTMEEEPIWVPVKEQRRIADFKDVLGQENVKRALEVAAAGSHNVLLLGHIVTVPKVA
;
A
#
# COMPACT_ATOMS: atom_id res chain seq x y z
N MET A 1 12.05 -23.59 -8.51
CA MET A 1 10.68 -23.62 -7.97
C MET A 1 9.99 -22.32 -8.33
N ILE A 2 8.67 -22.33 -8.54
CA ILE A 2 7.90 -21.13 -8.92
C ILE A 2 6.76 -20.89 -7.92
N CYS A 3 6.51 -19.63 -7.57
CA CYS A 3 5.37 -19.19 -6.80
C CYS A 3 4.79 -17.89 -7.37
N SER A 4 3.49 -17.68 -7.22
CA SER A 4 2.80 -16.47 -7.65
C SER A 4 2.01 -15.89 -6.47
N VAL A 5 2.16 -14.59 -6.26
CA VAL A 5 1.48 -13.81 -5.21
C VAL A 5 0.80 -12.63 -5.88
N HIS A 6 -0.43 -12.31 -5.50
CA HIS A 6 -1.12 -11.14 -6.02
C HIS A 6 -0.81 -9.90 -5.17
N THR A 7 -0.72 -8.79 -5.86
CA THR A 7 -0.69 -7.44 -5.29
C THR A 7 -1.53 -6.52 -6.15
N MET A 8 -1.71 -5.31 -5.70
CA MET A 8 -2.41 -4.27 -6.44
C MET A 8 -1.44 -3.16 -6.81
N ALA A 9 -1.72 -2.46 -7.88
CA ALA A 9 -1.05 -1.24 -8.27
C ALA A 9 -2.07 -0.16 -8.56
N VAL A 10 -1.68 1.10 -8.47
CA VAL A 10 -2.51 2.24 -8.79
C VAL A 10 -1.86 3.10 -9.86
N ASN A 11 -2.65 3.55 -10.83
CA ASN A 11 -2.24 4.53 -11.83
C ASN A 11 -3.29 5.65 -11.85
N GLY A 12 -2.93 6.84 -11.36
CA GLY A 12 -3.89 7.87 -11.01
C GLY A 12 -4.82 7.38 -9.90
N ILE A 13 -6.11 7.19 -10.20
CA ILE A 13 -7.11 6.65 -9.27
C ILE A 13 -7.52 5.21 -9.61
N GLN A 14 -7.02 4.66 -10.73
CA GLN A 14 -7.40 3.32 -11.17
C GLN A 14 -6.47 2.27 -10.58
N GLY A 15 -7.05 1.38 -9.78
CA GLY A 15 -6.36 0.20 -9.27
C GLY A 15 -6.35 -0.94 -10.30
N SER A 16 -5.30 -1.74 -10.28
CA SER A 16 -5.12 -2.92 -11.14
C SER A 16 -4.44 -4.03 -10.37
N VAL A 17 -4.80 -5.28 -10.65
CA VAL A 17 -4.10 -6.42 -10.08
C VAL A 17 -2.74 -6.62 -10.77
N VAL A 18 -1.72 -6.91 -9.97
CA VAL A 18 -0.39 -7.30 -10.43
C VAL A 18 -0.08 -8.68 -9.85
N ARG A 19 0.40 -9.57 -10.70
CA ARG A 19 0.89 -10.87 -10.30
C ARG A 19 2.40 -10.82 -10.16
N CYS A 20 2.88 -11.09 -8.96
CA CYS A 20 4.29 -11.22 -8.62
C CYS A 20 4.67 -12.71 -8.76
N GLU A 21 5.36 -13.09 -9.82
CA GLU A 21 5.78 -14.45 -10.12
C GLU A 21 7.26 -14.60 -9.76
N CYS A 22 7.56 -15.39 -8.75
CA CYS A 22 8.92 -15.63 -8.29
C CYS A 22 9.41 -16.99 -8.73
N TYR A 23 10.53 -17.03 -9.42
CA TYR A 23 11.20 -18.25 -9.87
C TYR A 23 12.59 -18.35 -9.27
N ILE A 24 12.86 -19.49 -8.63
CA ILE A 24 14.18 -19.82 -8.07
C ILE A 24 14.80 -20.94 -8.90
N SER A 25 15.96 -20.67 -9.48
CA SER A 25 16.74 -21.62 -10.29
C SER A 25 18.12 -21.85 -9.70
N ASN A 26 18.72 -22.99 -10.05
CA ASN A 26 20.12 -23.27 -9.76
C ASN A 26 21.01 -22.31 -10.56
N GLY A 27 22.16 -21.95 -10.03
CA GLY A 27 23.15 -21.11 -10.70
C GLY A 27 23.83 -20.13 -9.75
N LEU A 28 24.60 -19.22 -10.31
CA LEU A 28 25.24 -18.15 -9.54
C LEU A 28 24.18 -17.27 -8.88
N PRO A 29 24.40 -16.85 -7.63
CA PRO A 29 23.50 -15.96 -6.91
C PRO A 29 23.17 -14.71 -7.74
N GLY A 30 21.90 -14.40 -7.85
CA GLY A 30 21.40 -13.22 -8.57
C GLY A 30 19.98 -12.91 -8.15
N PHE A 31 19.58 -11.64 -8.30
CA PHE A 31 18.20 -11.21 -8.02
C PHE A 31 17.76 -10.20 -9.08
N ASP A 32 16.95 -10.65 -10.00
CA ASP A 32 16.45 -9.88 -11.13
C ASP A 32 14.95 -9.61 -10.98
N ILE A 33 14.53 -8.36 -11.19
CA ILE A 33 13.12 -7.96 -11.21
C ILE A 33 12.80 -7.46 -12.64
N VAL A 34 11.81 -8.09 -13.28
CA VAL A 34 11.34 -7.78 -14.63
C VAL A 34 9.85 -7.40 -14.63
N GLY A 35 9.32 -6.90 -15.74
CA GLY A 35 7.92 -6.47 -15.86
C GLY A 35 7.73 -4.96 -15.71
N LEU A 36 8.65 -4.17 -16.27
CA LEU A 36 8.67 -2.70 -16.25
C LEU A 36 8.72 -2.08 -14.83
N PRO A 37 9.63 -2.56 -13.94
CA PRO A 37 9.83 -1.93 -12.64
C PRO A 37 10.49 -0.56 -12.78
N ASP A 38 10.09 0.42 -11.97
CA ASP A 38 10.84 1.67 -11.79
C ASP A 38 12.08 1.47 -10.91
N ALA A 39 12.79 2.58 -10.59
CA ALA A 39 13.98 2.51 -9.75
C ALA A 39 13.65 2.01 -8.34
N ALA A 40 12.56 2.50 -7.72
CA ALA A 40 12.15 2.13 -6.37
C ALA A 40 11.83 0.63 -6.26
N VAL A 41 11.15 0.06 -7.27
CA VAL A 41 10.86 -1.39 -7.34
C VAL A 41 12.14 -2.19 -7.58
N LYS A 42 13.11 -1.69 -8.36
CA LYS A 42 14.41 -2.39 -8.53
C LYS A 42 15.23 -2.44 -7.24
N GLU A 43 15.16 -1.40 -6.42
CA GLU A 43 15.82 -1.34 -5.11
C GLU A 43 15.19 -2.27 -4.07
N ALA A 44 13.95 -2.73 -4.30
CA ALA A 44 13.26 -3.68 -3.42
C ALA A 44 14.11 -4.91 -3.09
N ARG A 45 14.99 -5.36 -4.00
CA ARG A 45 15.85 -6.53 -3.79
C ARG A 45 16.71 -6.44 -2.50
N GLU A 46 17.22 -5.25 -2.19
CA GLU A 46 18.06 -5.05 -1.00
C GLU A 46 17.20 -5.04 0.26
N ARG A 47 16.03 -4.35 0.22
CA ARG A 47 15.08 -4.32 1.34
C ARG A 47 14.52 -5.72 1.63
N VAL A 48 14.10 -6.44 0.60
CA VAL A 48 13.56 -7.80 0.69
C VAL A 48 14.56 -8.76 1.32
N ARG A 49 15.84 -8.71 0.88
CA ARG A 49 16.90 -9.57 1.42
C ARG A 49 17.19 -9.26 2.88
N ALA A 50 17.32 -7.98 3.22
CA ALA A 50 17.59 -7.55 4.59
C ALA A 50 16.42 -7.89 5.53
N ALA A 51 15.20 -7.57 5.12
CA ALA A 51 13.97 -7.85 5.88
C ALA A 51 13.81 -9.35 6.16
N ALA A 52 14.02 -10.21 5.17
CA ALA A 52 13.97 -11.66 5.36
C ALA A 52 14.98 -12.14 6.42
N LYS A 53 16.24 -11.72 6.28
CA LYS A 53 17.32 -12.11 7.20
C LYS A 53 17.04 -11.63 8.63
N ASN A 54 16.63 -10.38 8.78
CA ASN A 54 16.39 -9.77 10.09
C ASN A 54 15.10 -10.29 10.75
N SER A 55 14.15 -10.80 9.94
CA SER A 55 12.97 -11.52 10.44
C SER A 55 13.24 -12.99 10.78
N GLY A 56 14.49 -13.48 10.67
CA GLY A 56 14.84 -14.87 10.93
C GLY A 56 14.40 -15.86 9.86
N MET A 57 14.04 -15.36 8.65
CA MET A 57 13.62 -16.22 7.54
C MET A 57 14.82 -16.67 6.71
N SER A 58 14.75 -17.94 6.26
CA SER A 58 15.73 -18.47 5.32
C SER A 58 15.54 -17.83 3.94
N PHE A 59 16.57 -17.13 3.45
CA PHE A 59 16.55 -16.51 2.13
C PHE A 59 17.45 -17.30 1.17
N PRO A 60 16.95 -17.65 -0.06
CA PRO A 60 17.73 -18.49 -0.97
C PRO A 60 18.96 -17.76 -1.50
N THR A 61 20.08 -18.48 -1.60
CA THR A 61 21.35 -18.01 -2.18
C THR A 61 21.46 -18.31 -3.67
N SER A 62 20.41 -18.87 -4.27
CA SER A 62 20.30 -19.23 -5.68
C SER A 62 19.94 -18.02 -6.54
N ARG A 63 19.81 -18.22 -7.84
CA ARG A 63 19.30 -17.19 -8.75
C ARG A 63 17.79 -17.02 -8.60
N ILE A 64 17.36 -15.80 -8.30
CA ILE A 64 15.97 -15.41 -8.13
C ILE A 64 15.58 -14.51 -9.29
N THR A 65 14.48 -14.82 -9.95
CA THR A 65 13.86 -13.96 -10.96
C THR A 65 12.42 -13.67 -10.52
N VAL A 66 12.09 -12.39 -10.42
CA VAL A 66 10.74 -11.91 -10.10
C VAL A 66 10.17 -11.22 -11.33
N ASN A 67 9.02 -11.70 -11.79
CA ASN A 67 8.26 -11.09 -12.88
C ASN A 67 6.99 -10.41 -12.32
N LEU A 68 6.83 -9.13 -12.60
CA LEU A 68 5.64 -8.35 -12.23
C LEU A 68 4.71 -8.24 -13.44
N ALA A 69 3.74 -9.14 -13.55
CA ALA A 69 2.80 -9.21 -14.66
C ALA A 69 1.51 -8.38 -14.40
N PRO A 70 0.93 -7.71 -15.40
CA PRO A 70 1.29 -7.71 -16.82
C PRO A 70 2.45 -6.76 -17.16
N ALA A 71 3.28 -7.10 -18.13
CA ALA A 71 4.40 -6.26 -18.58
C ALA A 71 3.97 -4.99 -19.33
N SER A 72 2.70 -4.85 -19.67
CA SER A 72 2.14 -3.66 -20.34
C SER A 72 1.99 -2.44 -19.43
N MET A 73 2.07 -2.62 -18.13
CA MET A 73 1.90 -1.57 -17.13
C MET A 73 3.19 -1.32 -16.37
N LYS A 74 3.59 -0.05 -16.25
CA LYS A 74 4.73 0.35 -15.40
C LYS A 74 4.39 0.15 -13.92
N LYS A 75 5.30 -0.44 -13.15
CA LYS A 75 5.18 -0.64 -11.71
C LYS A 75 6.00 0.41 -11.01
N THR A 76 5.32 1.20 -10.18
CA THR A 76 5.91 2.33 -9.45
C THR A 76 5.59 2.22 -7.97
N GLY A 77 6.54 2.62 -7.12
CA GLY A 77 6.36 2.66 -5.68
C GLY A 77 6.88 1.44 -4.93
N THR A 78 6.92 1.56 -3.62
CA THR A 78 7.56 0.60 -2.72
C THR A 78 6.63 -0.50 -2.20
N HIS A 79 5.33 -0.40 -2.48
CA HIS A 79 4.32 -1.38 -2.02
C HIS A 79 4.48 -2.79 -2.61
N PHE A 80 5.36 -2.95 -3.60
CA PHE A 80 5.73 -4.25 -4.17
C PHE A 80 6.71 -5.05 -3.32
N ASP A 81 7.36 -4.44 -2.32
CA ASP A 81 8.36 -5.10 -1.49
C ASP A 81 7.80 -6.36 -0.80
N LEU A 82 6.65 -6.21 -0.14
CA LEU A 82 6.02 -7.31 0.59
C LEU A 82 5.61 -8.48 -0.33
N PRO A 83 4.89 -8.30 -1.45
CA PRO A 83 4.56 -9.40 -2.35
C PRO A 83 5.78 -10.03 -3.01
N ILE A 84 6.85 -9.28 -3.28
CA ILE A 84 8.11 -9.83 -3.77
C ILE A 84 8.73 -10.75 -2.72
N LEU A 85 8.82 -10.29 -1.46
CA LEU A 85 9.34 -11.12 -0.35
C LEU A 85 8.54 -12.40 -0.19
N LEU A 86 7.21 -12.30 -0.10
CA LEU A 86 6.34 -13.46 0.06
C LEU A 86 6.46 -14.45 -1.10
N GLY A 87 6.57 -13.93 -2.33
CA GLY A 87 6.81 -14.76 -3.51
C GLY A 87 8.10 -15.57 -3.42
N VAL A 88 9.19 -14.95 -2.97
CA VAL A 88 10.48 -15.61 -2.77
C VAL A 88 10.41 -16.63 -1.63
N LEU A 89 9.88 -16.25 -0.46
CA LEU A 89 9.76 -17.12 0.70
C LEU A 89 8.85 -18.33 0.43
N SER A 90 7.76 -18.13 -0.30
CA SER A 90 6.87 -19.23 -0.69
C SER A 90 7.49 -20.12 -1.77
N ALA A 91 8.30 -19.55 -2.67
CA ALA A 91 8.99 -20.34 -3.68
C ALA A 91 10.06 -21.23 -3.09
N CYS A 92 10.76 -20.81 -2.01
CA CYS A 92 11.73 -21.65 -1.31
C CYS A 92 11.12 -22.53 -0.21
N GLY A 93 9.81 -22.43 0.05
CA GLY A 93 9.10 -23.23 1.04
C GLY A 93 9.23 -22.74 2.48
N ALA A 94 9.80 -21.55 2.70
CA ALA A 94 9.91 -20.95 4.04
C ALA A 94 8.54 -20.44 4.56
N VAL A 95 7.62 -20.08 3.65
CA VAL A 95 6.26 -19.67 3.96
C VAL A 95 5.29 -20.44 3.08
N ARG A 96 4.15 -20.82 3.64
CA ARG A 96 3.06 -21.47 2.90
C ARG A 96 2.57 -20.57 1.77
N ARG A 97 2.27 -21.17 0.61
CA ARG A 97 1.75 -20.43 -0.55
C ARG A 97 0.42 -19.76 -0.22
N PRO A 98 0.32 -18.43 -0.38
CA PRO A 98 -0.93 -17.72 -0.19
C PRO A 98 -2.00 -18.15 -1.20
N SER A 99 -3.28 -17.98 -0.83
CA SER A 99 -4.39 -18.16 -1.75
C SER A 99 -4.33 -17.14 -2.90
N SER A 100 -4.77 -17.55 -4.09
CA SER A 100 -4.94 -16.64 -5.23
C SER A 100 -6.02 -15.56 -5.02
N LYS A 101 -6.83 -15.69 -3.98
CA LYS A 101 -7.84 -14.71 -3.56
C LYS A 101 -7.30 -13.65 -2.58
N CYS A 102 -6.02 -13.76 -2.22
CA CYS A 102 -5.35 -12.82 -1.33
C CYS A 102 -4.43 -11.89 -2.12
N ALA A 103 -4.40 -10.61 -1.75
CA ALA A 103 -3.42 -9.64 -2.22
C ALA A 103 -2.63 -9.07 -1.04
N PHE A 104 -1.39 -8.65 -1.30
CA PHE A 104 -0.47 -8.17 -0.29
C PHE A 104 0.12 -6.82 -0.71
N LEU A 105 0.12 -5.86 0.19
CA LEU A 105 0.64 -4.51 -0.01
C LEU A 105 1.54 -4.13 1.16
N GLY A 106 2.66 -3.49 0.90
CA GLY A 106 3.51 -2.95 1.97
C GLY A 106 4.92 -2.67 1.51
N GLU A 107 5.48 -1.59 2.02
CA GLU A 107 6.91 -1.30 1.95
C GLU A 107 7.62 -2.05 3.09
N LEU A 108 8.83 -2.53 2.84
CA LEU A 108 9.64 -3.20 3.86
C LEU A 108 10.73 -2.27 4.38
N SER A 109 10.81 -2.18 5.70
CA SER A 109 12.02 -1.71 6.36
C SER A 109 13.09 -2.81 6.41
N LEU A 110 14.33 -2.45 6.66
CA LEU A 110 15.44 -3.43 6.70
C LEU A 110 15.34 -4.41 7.86
N ASP A 111 14.65 -4.06 8.93
CA ASP A 111 14.42 -4.89 10.12
C ASP A 111 13.20 -5.84 9.98
N GLY A 112 12.43 -5.70 8.87
CA GLY A 112 11.27 -6.55 8.59
C GLY A 112 9.94 -5.99 9.07
N GLU A 113 9.87 -4.71 9.48
CA GLU A 113 8.60 -4.02 9.68
C GLU A 113 7.95 -3.69 8.34
N ILE A 114 6.64 -3.63 8.33
CA ILE A 114 5.84 -3.31 7.14
C ILE A 114 5.32 -1.88 7.30
N ARG A 115 5.79 -1.00 6.42
CA ARG A 115 5.51 0.44 6.44
C ARG A 115 4.32 0.81 5.57
N PRO A 116 3.63 1.91 5.91
CA PRO A 116 2.49 2.40 5.15
C PRO A 116 2.87 2.78 3.73
N VAL A 117 1.89 2.65 2.84
CA VAL A 117 2.03 2.95 1.41
C VAL A 117 0.87 3.84 0.95
N THR A 118 1.04 4.52 -0.17
CA THR A 118 0.02 5.43 -0.72
C THR A 118 -0.93 4.72 -1.66
N GLY A 119 -2.21 5.17 -1.70
CA GLY A 119 -3.21 4.72 -2.68
C GLY A 119 -3.92 3.42 -2.31
N VAL A 120 -3.85 2.98 -1.05
CA VAL A 120 -4.42 1.71 -0.58
C VAL A 120 -5.94 1.67 -0.79
N LEU A 121 -6.65 2.76 -0.56
CA LEU A 121 -8.10 2.82 -0.80
C LEU A 121 -8.44 2.49 -2.27
N SER A 122 -7.78 3.11 -3.23
CA SER A 122 -8.02 2.86 -4.65
C SER A 122 -7.67 1.42 -5.05
N MET A 123 -6.62 0.87 -4.46
CA MET A 123 -6.22 -0.53 -4.65
C MET A 123 -7.28 -1.49 -4.08
N ALA A 124 -7.78 -1.22 -2.87
CA ALA A 124 -8.80 -2.03 -2.21
C ALA A 124 -10.15 -2.00 -2.96
N ILE A 125 -10.56 -0.82 -3.45
CA ILE A 125 -11.78 -0.69 -4.28
C ILE A 125 -11.66 -1.55 -5.55
N ALA A 126 -10.53 -1.47 -6.23
CA ALA A 126 -10.31 -2.22 -7.47
C ALA A 126 -10.18 -3.73 -7.24
N ALA A 127 -9.64 -4.16 -6.11
CA ALA A 127 -9.40 -5.57 -5.79
C ALA A 127 -10.67 -6.44 -5.92
N LYS A 128 -11.82 -5.90 -5.53
CA LYS A 128 -13.13 -6.56 -5.67
C LYS A 128 -13.42 -6.96 -7.12
N CYS A 129 -13.07 -6.11 -8.09
CA CYS A 129 -13.31 -6.37 -9.51
C CYS A 129 -12.45 -7.52 -10.06
N TYR A 130 -11.36 -7.85 -9.36
CA TYR A 130 -10.43 -8.92 -9.75
C TYR A 130 -10.61 -10.20 -8.92
N GLY A 131 -11.67 -10.30 -8.12
CA GLY A 131 -11.98 -11.50 -7.33
C GLY A 131 -11.03 -11.69 -6.13
N ILE A 132 -10.39 -10.63 -5.67
CA ILE A 132 -9.62 -10.62 -4.43
C ILE A 132 -10.61 -10.51 -3.25
N GLU A 133 -10.56 -11.50 -2.37
CA GLU A 133 -11.43 -11.59 -1.20
C GLU A 133 -10.77 -11.03 0.07
N THR A 134 -9.43 -11.07 0.14
CA THR A 134 -8.67 -10.61 1.30
C THR A 134 -7.47 -9.77 0.87
N ILE A 135 -7.24 -8.64 1.53
CA ILE A 135 -6.04 -7.83 1.33
C ILE A 135 -5.29 -7.68 2.64
N TYR A 136 -4.02 -8.03 2.62
CA TYR A 136 -3.07 -7.77 3.70
C TYR A 136 -2.42 -6.43 3.45
N VAL A 137 -2.60 -5.49 4.36
CA VAL A 137 -2.13 -4.10 4.24
C VAL A 137 -1.31 -3.69 5.47
N PRO A 138 -0.43 -2.70 5.37
CA PRO A 138 0.19 -2.13 6.55
C PRO A 138 -0.86 -1.69 7.57
N ALA A 139 -0.62 -1.93 8.85
CA ALA A 139 -1.60 -1.64 9.91
C ALA A 139 -2.06 -0.17 9.91
N GLU A 140 -1.17 0.76 9.55
CA GLU A 140 -1.48 2.18 9.46
C GLU A 140 -2.43 2.53 8.29
N ASN A 141 -2.48 1.68 7.25
CA ASN A 141 -3.40 1.84 6.12
C ASN A 141 -4.72 1.08 6.29
N ALA A 142 -4.86 0.24 7.31
CA ALA A 142 -6.00 -0.65 7.44
C ALA A 142 -7.33 0.10 7.53
N ALA A 143 -7.43 1.13 8.37
CA ALA A 143 -8.63 1.94 8.52
C ALA A 143 -9.08 2.58 7.19
N GLU A 144 -8.11 3.14 6.41
CA GLU A 144 -8.36 3.69 5.07
C GLU A 144 -8.89 2.61 4.12
N ALA A 145 -8.26 1.43 4.12
CA ALA A 145 -8.62 0.33 3.24
C ALA A 145 -10.04 -0.18 3.46
N THR A 146 -10.55 -0.18 4.71
CA THR A 146 -11.92 -0.65 5.03
C THR A 146 -13.01 0.19 4.37
N LEU A 147 -12.72 1.44 4.00
CA LEU A 147 -13.66 2.32 3.29
C LEU A 147 -14.02 1.79 1.90
N ALA A 148 -13.23 0.89 1.33
CA ALA A 148 -13.53 0.23 0.05
C ALA A 148 -14.80 -0.64 0.12
N ARG A 149 -15.20 -1.10 1.33
CA ARG A 149 -16.39 -1.95 1.57
C ARG A 149 -16.44 -3.15 0.60
N GLY A 150 -15.33 -3.82 0.44
CA GLY A 150 -15.18 -4.92 -0.52
C GLY A 150 -14.48 -6.12 0.09
N PRO A 151 -13.17 -6.30 -0.13
CA PRO A 151 -12.39 -7.39 0.43
C PRO A 151 -12.23 -7.24 1.95
N ALA A 152 -12.00 -8.37 2.63
CA ALA A 152 -11.58 -8.38 4.02
C ALA A 152 -10.19 -7.71 4.14
N ILE A 153 -10.02 -6.81 5.09
CA ILE A 153 -8.77 -6.07 5.30
C ILE A 153 -8.07 -6.62 6.53
N ILE A 154 -6.87 -7.15 6.31
CA ILE A 154 -6.04 -7.71 7.39
C ILE A 154 -4.85 -6.79 7.63
N PRO A 155 -4.77 -6.14 8.80
CA PRO A 155 -3.64 -5.29 9.17
C PRO A 155 -2.40 -6.13 9.45
N VAL A 156 -1.24 -5.71 8.94
CA VAL A 156 0.04 -6.39 9.11
C VAL A 156 1.09 -5.40 9.60
N ARG A 157 1.87 -5.78 10.62
CA ARG A 157 2.95 -4.94 11.18
C ARG A 157 4.33 -5.43 10.79
N SER A 158 4.53 -6.74 10.68
CA SER A 158 5.85 -7.30 10.41
C SER A 158 5.79 -8.55 9.52
N VAL A 159 6.91 -8.82 8.85
CA VAL A 159 7.11 -10.04 8.05
C VAL A 159 6.96 -11.30 8.92
N LYS A 160 7.48 -11.26 10.15
CA LYS A 160 7.41 -12.39 11.08
C LYS A 160 5.97 -12.74 11.46
N GLU A 161 5.16 -11.74 11.78
CA GLU A 161 3.74 -11.89 12.10
C GLU A 161 2.96 -12.49 10.93
N LEU A 162 3.17 -11.95 9.72
CA LEU A 162 2.51 -12.42 8.51
C LEU A 162 2.93 -13.86 8.16
N ALA A 163 4.21 -14.19 8.28
CA ALA A 163 4.71 -15.54 8.00
C ALA A 163 4.11 -16.57 8.96
N ALA A 164 4.03 -16.27 10.25
CA ALA A 164 3.39 -17.13 11.26
C ALA A 164 1.90 -17.35 10.93
N CYS A 165 1.19 -16.29 10.52
CA CYS A 165 -0.21 -16.40 10.10
C CYS A 165 -0.38 -17.30 8.87
N LEU A 166 0.42 -17.06 7.81
CA LEU A 166 0.35 -17.85 6.57
C LEU A 166 0.72 -19.33 6.79
N ASN A 167 1.62 -19.60 7.73
CA ASN A 167 1.98 -20.98 8.11
C ASN A 167 0.93 -21.66 9.01
N GLY A 168 -0.05 -20.89 9.52
CA GLY A 168 -1.08 -21.39 10.41
C GLY A 168 -0.67 -21.49 11.89
N GLU A 169 0.40 -20.79 12.26
CA GLU A 169 0.92 -20.73 13.63
C GLU A 169 0.21 -19.65 14.47
N SER A 170 -0.40 -18.66 13.81
CA SER A 170 -1.17 -17.58 14.43
C SER A 170 -2.36 -17.21 13.56
N THR A 171 -3.30 -16.46 14.14
CA THR A 171 -4.44 -15.87 13.42
C THR A 171 -4.33 -14.35 13.45
N MET A 172 -4.79 -13.73 12.38
CA MET A 172 -4.91 -12.26 12.29
C MET A 172 -6.38 -11.90 12.14
N GLU A 173 -6.78 -10.87 12.83
CA GLU A 173 -8.17 -10.39 12.80
C GLU A 173 -8.38 -9.40 11.66
N GLU A 174 -9.58 -9.42 11.11
CA GLU A 174 -10.01 -8.43 10.10
C GLU A 174 -10.20 -7.07 10.77
N GLU A 175 -9.73 -6.01 10.11
CA GLU A 175 -9.94 -4.64 10.56
C GLU A 175 -11.43 -4.28 10.44
N PRO A 176 -12.08 -3.80 11.51
CA PRO A 176 -13.47 -3.38 11.45
C PRO A 176 -13.62 -2.16 10.53
N ILE A 177 -14.78 -2.06 9.86
CA ILE A 177 -15.04 -0.94 8.98
C ILE A 177 -14.92 0.38 9.76
N TRP A 178 -13.99 1.21 9.32
CA TRP A 178 -13.78 2.51 9.94
C TRP A 178 -15.02 3.42 9.74
N VAL A 179 -15.50 3.97 10.83
CA VAL A 179 -16.59 4.93 10.82
C VAL A 179 -16.05 6.27 11.30
N PRO A 180 -16.24 7.38 10.54
CA PRO A 180 -15.78 8.68 10.97
C PRO A 180 -16.47 9.06 12.29
N VAL A 181 -15.67 9.27 13.33
CA VAL A 181 -16.18 9.89 14.54
C VAL A 181 -16.52 11.34 14.16
N LYS A 182 -17.78 11.72 14.31
CA LYS A 182 -18.18 13.13 14.18
C LYS A 182 -17.56 13.91 15.34
N GLU A 183 -16.31 14.33 15.20
CA GLU A 183 -15.81 15.41 16.04
C GLU A 183 -16.67 16.64 15.76
N GLN A 184 -17.29 17.17 16.79
CA GLN A 184 -17.89 18.51 16.72
C GLN A 184 -16.74 19.53 16.67
N ARG A 185 -16.05 19.59 15.51
CA ARG A 185 -15.10 20.68 15.28
C ARG A 185 -15.90 21.95 15.21
N ARG A 186 -15.52 22.92 16.05
CA ARG A 186 -16.04 24.28 15.91
C ARG A 186 -15.68 24.74 14.49
N ILE A 187 -16.67 24.76 13.62
CA ILE A 187 -16.47 25.22 12.24
C ILE A 187 -16.24 26.72 12.35
N ALA A 188 -15.05 27.17 11.95
CA ALA A 188 -14.76 28.60 11.85
C ALA A 188 -15.75 29.23 10.84
N ASP A 189 -16.36 30.34 11.22
CA ASP A 189 -17.31 31.07 10.38
C ASP A 189 -16.60 32.26 9.71
N PHE A 190 -17.06 32.72 8.58
CA PHE A 190 -16.55 33.91 7.91
C PHE A 190 -16.67 35.18 8.78
N LYS A 191 -17.64 35.22 9.71
CA LYS A 191 -17.74 36.29 10.70
C LYS A 191 -16.53 36.39 11.63
N ASP A 192 -15.82 35.27 11.86
CA ASP A 192 -14.63 35.20 12.71
C ASP A 192 -13.38 35.72 11.98
N VAL A 193 -13.45 35.96 10.66
CA VAL A 193 -12.37 36.52 9.84
C VAL A 193 -12.55 38.03 9.75
N LEU A 194 -11.60 38.77 10.30
CA LEU A 194 -11.62 40.24 10.23
C LEU A 194 -11.10 40.75 8.87
N GLY A 195 -11.86 41.63 8.22
CA GLY A 195 -11.55 42.13 6.89
C GLY A 195 -11.74 41.11 5.78
N GLN A 196 -11.00 41.26 4.69
CA GLN A 196 -11.02 40.36 3.50
C GLN A 196 -12.40 40.21 2.85
N GLU A 197 -13.21 41.28 2.84
CA GLU A 197 -14.61 41.24 2.36
C GLU A 197 -14.74 40.76 0.91
N ASN A 198 -13.81 41.14 0.04
CA ASN A 198 -13.80 40.68 -1.35
C ASN A 198 -13.53 39.18 -1.47
N VAL A 199 -12.64 38.64 -0.64
CA VAL A 199 -12.30 37.22 -0.63
C VAL A 199 -13.47 36.41 -0.06
N LYS A 200 -14.08 36.87 1.03
CA LYS A 200 -15.29 36.25 1.62
C LYS A 200 -16.41 36.17 0.57
N ARG A 201 -16.68 37.29 -0.11
CA ARG A 201 -17.71 37.34 -1.15
C ARG A 201 -17.41 36.40 -2.32
N ALA A 202 -16.16 36.36 -2.77
CA ALA A 202 -15.76 35.44 -3.82
C ALA A 202 -15.95 33.97 -3.43
N LEU A 203 -15.61 33.62 -2.20
CA LEU A 203 -15.78 32.25 -1.66
C LEU A 203 -17.26 31.89 -1.50
N GLU A 204 -18.11 32.82 -1.05
CA GLU A 204 -19.57 32.60 -0.97
C GLU A 204 -20.18 32.32 -2.36
N VAL A 205 -19.82 33.13 -3.35
CA VAL A 205 -20.31 32.94 -4.73
C VAL A 205 -19.81 31.60 -5.30
N ALA A 206 -18.56 31.28 -5.07
CA ALA A 206 -17.99 30.03 -5.54
C ALA A 206 -18.65 28.81 -4.87
N ALA A 207 -18.89 28.87 -3.57
CA ALA A 207 -19.59 27.81 -2.85
C ALA A 207 -21.04 27.64 -3.33
N ALA A 208 -21.76 28.74 -3.53
CA ALA A 208 -23.13 28.71 -4.03
C ALA A 208 -23.23 28.15 -5.47
N GLY A 209 -22.21 28.41 -6.29
CA GLY A 209 -22.15 27.97 -7.70
C GLY A 209 -21.38 26.66 -7.92
N SER A 210 -20.88 26.02 -6.87
CA SER A 210 -20.01 24.83 -6.97
C SER A 210 -18.78 25.06 -7.85
N HIS A 211 -18.18 26.25 -7.77
CA HIS A 211 -17.00 26.63 -8.56
C HIS A 211 -15.70 26.32 -7.81
N ASN A 212 -14.67 25.93 -8.55
CA ASN A 212 -13.30 25.87 -8.02
C ASN A 212 -12.76 27.28 -7.81
N VAL A 213 -12.01 27.47 -6.72
CA VAL A 213 -11.38 28.76 -6.37
C VAL A 213 -9.89 28.58 -6.17
N LEU A 214 -9.12 29.47 -6.77
CA LEU A 214 -7.70 29.62 -6.52
C LEU A 214 -7.43 30.99 -5.89
N LEU A 215 -6.92 31.00 -4.67
CA LEU A 215 -6.48 32.23 -3.99
C LEU A 215 -4.96 32.38 -4.14
N LEU A 216 -4.54 33.51 -4.72
CA LEU A 216 -3.14 33.87 -4.88
C LEU A 216 -2.87 35.11 -4.03
N GLY A 217 -1.83 35.07 -3.20
CA GLY A 217 -1.44 36.20 -2.35
C GLY A 217 -0.10 35.98 -1.69
N HIS A 218 0.43 37.07 -1.10
CA HIS A 218 1.60 36.97 -0.25
C HIS A 218 1.26 36.26 1.07
N ILE A 219 2.23 35.53 1.63
CA ILE A 219 2.10 34.93 2.95
C ILE A 219 1.92 36.07 3.96
N VAL A 220 0.71 36.23 4.47
CA VAL A 220 0.42 37.14 5.57
C VAL A 220 0.43 36.30 6.85
N THR A 221 1.27 36.68 7.80
CA THR A 221 1.19 36.14 9.16
C THR A 221 -0.15 36.53 9.76
N VAL A 222 -1.07 35.58 9.83
CA VAL A 222 -2.34 35.77 10.51
C VAL A 222 -2.03 35.86 12.02
N PRO A 223 -2.41 36.94 12.73
CA PRO A 223 -2.30 36.97 14.18
C PRO A 223 -3.13 35.80 14.74
N LYS A 224 -2.54 35.03 15.66
CA LYS A 224 -3.32 34.06 16.43
C LYS A 224 -4.43 34.81 17.13
N VAL A 225 -5.68 34.52 16.79
CA VAL A 225 -6.82 34.95 17.58
C VAL A 225 -6.73 34.19 18.90
N ALA A 226 -6.69 34.92 20.00
CA ALA A 226 -6.58 34.41 21.35
C ALA A 226 -7.81 33.60 21.79
#